data_baf6bf2bbd09da7be299d11d83bfd8a8
#
_entry.id   baf6bf2bbd09da7be299d11d83bfd8a8
#
_cell.length_a   1.000
_cell.length_b   1.000
_cell.length_c   1.000
_cell.angle_alpha   90.00
_cell.angle_beta   90.00
_cell.angle_gamma   90.00
#
_symmetry.space_group_name_H-M   'P 1'
#
loop_
_entity.id
_entity.type
_entity.pdbx_description
1 polymer ?
#
loop_
_entity_poly.entity_id
_entity_poly.type
_entity_poly.pdbx_seq_one_letter_code
_entity_poly.pdbx_strand_id
1 'polypeptide(L)'
;MTVELNLIVNDTPIRTDYFVEAFIDHTVSGMLEALEGTGEIGDLDLSIEGEKVKIVLNGDKIPTNAFVNKIMKATIEGMVSTLKGVNEIKKLSITIRK
;
A
#
# COMPACT_ATOMS: atom_id res chain seq x y z
N MET A 1 20.16 -3.78 4.56
CA MET A 1 18.85 -4.23 5.01
C MET A 1 17.90 -4.40 3.83
N THR A 2 17.25 -5.53 3.76
CA THR A 2 16.40 -5.87 2.61
C THR A 2 14.94 -5.62 2.94
N VAL A 3 14.27 -4.83 2.11
CA VAL A 3 12.84 -4.63 2.22
C VAL A 3 12.19 -5.57 1.21
N GLU A 4 11.25 -6.36 1.68
CA GLU A 4 10.49 -7.26 0.84
C GLU A 4 9.11 -6.64 0.60
N LEU A 5 8.82 -6.34 -0.66
CA LEU A 5 7.55 -5.71 -1.02
C LEU A 5 6.86 -6.55 -2.09
N ASN A 6 5.59 -6.85 -1.86
CA ASN A 6 4.78 -7.57 -2.81
C ASN A 6 3.55 -6.75 -3.15
N LEU A 7 3.29 -6.60 -4.44
CA LEU A 7 2.13 -5.89 -4.95
C LEU A 7 1.29 -6.84 -5.77
N ILE A 8 0.01 -6.95 -5.42
CA ILE A 8 -0.92 -7.82 -6.13
C ILE A 8 -2.11 -6.97 -6.56
N VAL A 9 -2.43 -6.99 -7.85
CA VAL A 9 -3.57 -6.25 -8.40
C VAL A 9 -4.50 -7.23 -9.07
N ASN A 10 -5.76 -7.25 -8.64
CA ASN A 10 -6.80 -8.15 -9.18
C ASN A 10 -6.31 -9.60 -9.18
N ASP A 11 -5.72 -10.02 -8.05
CA ASP A 11 -5.19 -11.38 -7.84
C ASP A 11 -3.97 -11.72 -8.68
N THR A 12 -3.38 -10.75 -9.38
CA THR A 12 -2.20 -10.96 -10.21
C THR A 12 -1.00 -10.25 -9.58
N PRO A 13 0.08 -10.98 -9.27
CA PRO A 13 1.29 -10.33 -8.77
C PRO A 13 1.87 -9.40 -9.83
N ILE A 14 2.22 -8.19 -9.42
CA ILE A 14 2.78 -7.19 -10.31
C ILE A 14 4.28 -7.09 -10.05
N ARG A 15 5.05 -7.17 -11.13
CA ARG A 15 6.49 -7.07 -11.04
C ARG A 15 6.89 -5.64 -10.76
N THR A 16 7.72 -5.45 -9.72
CA THR A 16 8.22 -4.13 -9.35
C THR A 16 9.73 -4.15 -9.38
N ASP A 17 10.33 -3.02 -9.79
CA ASP A 17 11.77 -2.87 -9.74
C ASP A 17 12.18 -2.12 -8.47
N TYR A 18 13.47 -1.91 -8.32
CA TYR A 18 14.01 -1.28 -7.12
C TYR A 18 13.41 0.11 -6.89
N PHE A 19 13.30 0.91 -7.95
CA PHE A 19 12.77 2.27 -7.83
C PHE A 19 11.31 2.25 -7.39
N VAL A 20 10.50 1.40 -8.02
CA VAL A 20 9.07 1.31 -7.72
C VAL A 20 8.87 0.85 -6.28
N GLU A 21 9.63 -0.15 -5.85
CA GLU A 21 9.52 -0.65 -4.48
C GLU A 21 9.86 0.42 -3.46
N ALA A 22 10.95 1.17 -3.70
CA ALA A 22 11.35 2.24 -2.83
C ALA A 22 10.29 3.36 -2.80
N PHE A 23 9.75 3.70 -3.96
CA PHE A 23 8.73 4.73 -4.06
C PHE A 23 7.47 4.34 -3.29
N ILE A 24 7.00 3.11 -3.46
CA ILE A 24 5.82 2.63 -2.74
C ILE A 24 6.07 2.61 -1.23
N ASP A 25 7.23 2.08 -0.82
CA ASP A 25 7.58 2.01 0.59
C ASP A 25 7.58 3.39 1.24
N HIS A 26 8.25 4.36 0.62
CA HIS A 26 8.33 5.71 1.19
C HIS A 26 6.99 6.42 1.18
N THR A 27 6.19 6.23 0.15
CA THR A 27 4.88 6.85 0.06
C THR A 27 3.94 6.30 1.12
N VAL A 28 3.88 4.98 1.26
CA VAL A 28 3.00 4.35 2.24
C VAL A 28 3.46 4.66 3.65
N SER A 29 4.77 4.63 3.88
CA SER A 29 5.32 4.96 5.19
C SER A 29 4.99 6.39 5.60
N GLY A 30 5.09 7.33 4.66
CA GLY A 30 4.75 8.72 4.93
C GLY A 30 3.28 8.91 5.25
N MET A 31 2.40 8.21 4.54
CA MET A 31 0.98 8.28 4.83
C MET A 31 0.65 7.73 6.22
N LEU A 32 1.25 6.61 6.60
CA LEU A 32 1.01 6.01 7.90
C LEU A 32 1.57 6.88 9.03
N GLU A 33 2.71 7.50 8.81
CA GLU A 33 3.27 8.41 9.79
C GLU A 33 2.34 9.59 10.04
N ALA A 34 1.76 10.15 8.99
CA ALA A 34 0.83 11.26 9.10
C ALA A 34 -0.45 10.84 9.82
N LEU A 35 -0.88 9.59 9.62
CA LEU A 35 -2.12 9.09 10.20
C LEU A 35 -1.97 8.72 11.67
N GLU A 36 -0.92 8.00 12.02
CA GLU A 36 -0.76 7.42 13.35
C GLU A 36 0.48 7.92 14.11
N GLY A 37 1.34 8.69 13.44
CA GLY A 37 2.60 9.08 14.07
C GLY A 37 3.48 7.87 14.36
N THR A 38 3.32 6.81 13.60
CA THR A 38 4.08 5.58 13.82
C THR A 38 5.55 5.79 13.47
N GLY A 39 6.43 5.17 14.22
CA GLY A 39 7.85 5.23 13.93
C GLY A 39 8.22 4.28 12.80
N GLU A 40 8.76 3.14 13.16
CA GLU A 40 9.21 2.17 12.17
C GLU A 40 8.09 1.24 11.72
N ILE A 41 8.12 0.94 10.42
CA ILE A 41 7.26 -0.08 9.85
C ILE A 41 8.06 -1.36 9.74
N GLY A 42 7.65 -2.39 10.48
CA GLY A 42 8.24 -3.72 10.34
C GLY A 42 7.47 -4.52 9.31
N ASP A 43 6.21 -4.81 9.63
CA ASP A 43 5.32 -5.57 8.76
C ASP A 43 4.10 -4.72 8.44
N LEU A 44 3.75 -4.66 7.16
CA LEU A 44 2.56 -3.93 6.71
C LEU A 44 1.77 -4.78 5.74
N ASP A 45 0.47 -4.85 5.98
CA ASP A 45 -0.48 -5.42 5.04
C ASP A 45 -1.53 -4.34 4.75
N LEU A 46 -1.57 -3.89 3.51
CA LEU A 46 -2.53 -2.88 3.08
C LEU A 46 -3.34 -3.45 1.93
N SER A 47 -4.66 -3.38 2.03
CA SER A 47 -5.51 -3.84 0.94
C SER A 47 -6.60 -2.82 0.65
N ILE A 48 -6.92 -2.69 -0.63
CA ILE A 48 -7.96 -1.80 -1.11
C ILE A 48 -8.87 -2.62 -2.01
N GLU A 49 -10.16 -2.60 -1.70
CA GLU A 49 -11.15 -3.29 -2.50
C GLU A 49 -12.39 -2.39 -2.59
N GLY A 50 -12.66 -1.87 -3.78
CA GLY A 50 -13.72 -0.88 -3.94
C GLY A 50 -13.42 0.35 -3.10
N GLU A 51 -14.32 0.69 -2.20
CA GLU A 51 -14.15 1.83 -1.30
C GLU A 51 -13.54 1.44 0.04
N LYS A 52 -13.23 0.15 0.23
CA LYS A 52 -12.73 -0.33 1.51
C LYS A 52 -11.22 -0.37 1.53
N VAL A 53 -10.64 0.19 2.58
CA VAL A 53 -9.20 0.16 2.82
C VAL A 53 -8.97 -0.53 4.16
N LYS A 54 -8.08 -1.51 4.15
CA LYS A 54 -7.72 -2.23 5.37
C LYS A 54 -6.22 -2.15 5.57
N ILE A 55 -5.80 -1.75 6.76
CA ILE A 55 -4.39 -1.61 7.09
C ILE A 55 -4.09 -2.40 8.35
N VAL A 56 -3.09 -3.28 8.28
CA VAL A 56 -2.56 -3.99 9.45
C VAL A 56 -1.08 -3.64 9.52
N LEU A 57 -0.68 -2.96 10.59
CA LEU A 57 0.68 -2.49 10.78
C LEU A 57 1.28 -3.16 12.00
N ASN A 58 2.39 -3.90 11.79
CA ASN A 58 3.07 -4.62 12.86
C ASN A 58 2.12 -5.48 13.69
N GLY A 59 1.16 -6.12 13.01
CA GLY A 59 0.18 -6.99 13.65
C GLY A 59 -1.06 -6.29 14.19
N ASP A 60 -1.10 -4.95 14.17
CA ASP A 60 -2.23 -4.19 14.70
C ASP A 60 -3.06 -3.59 13.59
N LYS A 61 -4.36 -3.75 13.69
CA LYS A 61 -5.28 -3.16 12.73
C LYS A 61 -5.39 -1.65 12.98
N ILE A 62 -5.18 -0.87 11.92
CA ILE A 62 -5.22 0.59 12.00
C ILE A 62 -6.62 1.07 11.57
N PRO A 63 -7.33 1.76 12.45
CA PRO A 63 -8.65 2.28 12.08
C PRO A 63 -8.54 3.43 11.09
N THR A 64 -9.47 3.49 10.15
CA THR A 64 -9.52 4.55 9.14
C THR A 64 -10.93 5.11 9.06
N ASN A 65 -11.06 6.30 8.50
CA ASN A 65 -12.37 6.91 8.26
C ASN A 65 -12.57 7.12 6.76
N ALA A 66 -13.75 7.62 6.38
CA ALA A 66 -14.09 7.76 4.97
C ALA A 66 -13.13 8.67 4.20
N PHE A 67 -12.68 9.75 4.82
CA PHE A 67 -11.73 10.66 4.18
C PHE A 67 -10.38 9.99 3.97
N VAL A 68 -9.88 9.31 4.99
CA VAL A 68 -8.60 8.60 4.91
C VAL A 68 -8.66 7.52 3.84
N ASN A 69 -9.75 6.76 3.81
CA ASN A 69 -9.91 5.71 2.80
C ASN A 69 -9.87 6.31 1.40
N LYS A 70 -10.54 7.43 1.20
CA LYS A 70 -10.60 8.08 -0.10
C LYS A 70 -9.23 8.57 -0.56
N ILE A 71 -8.49 9.24 0.32
CA ILE A 71 -7.19 9.79 -0.07
C ILE A 71 -6.14 8.68 -0.25
N MET A 72 -6.18 7.65 0.57
CA MET A 72 -5.25 6.53 0.41
C MET A 72 -5.52 5.77 -0.87
N LYS A 73 -6.80 5.51 -1.17
CA LYS A 73 -7.18 4.85 -2.40
C LYS A 73 -6.71 5.64 -3.61
N ALA A 74 -6.99 6.95 -3.65
CA ALA A 74 -6.61 7.80 -4.78
C ALA A 74 -5.10 7.84 -4.96
N THR A 75 -4.35 7.95 -3.87
CA THR A 75 -2.90 8.03 -3.93
C THR A 75 -2.28 6.73 -4.40
N ILE A 76 -2.69 5.63 -3.80
CA ILE A 76 -2.11 4.31 -4.10
C ILE A 76 -2.53 3.84 -5.48
N GLU A 77 -3.80 3.95 -5.83
CA GLU A 77 -4.26 3.53 -7.15
C GLU A 77 -3.66 4.40 -8.25
N GLY A 78 -3.50 5.71 -7.98
CA GLY A 78 -2.85 6.59 -8.94
C GLY A 78 -1.42 6.19 -9.22
N MET A 79 -0.69 5.81 -8.18
CA MET A 79 0.68 5.36 -8.29
C MET A 79 0.77 4.02 -9.01
N VAL A 80 -0.05 3.06 -8.60
CA VAL A 80 -0.04 1.70 -9.12
C VAL A 80 -0.52 1.65 -10.58
N SER A 81 -1.46 2.52 -10.95
CA SER A 81 -2.01 2.52 -12.30
C SER A 81 -0.98 2.87 -13.38
N THR A 82 0.15 3.45 -13.00
CA THR A 82 1.21 3.77 -13.95
C THR A 82 2.09 2.57 -14.27
N LEU A 83 1.94 1.49 -13.55
CA LEU A 83 2.81 0.33 -13.71
C LEU A 83 2.38 -0.53 -14.89
N LYS A 84 3.39 -1.17 -15.50
CA LYS A 84 3.17 -2.03 -16.66
C LYS A 84 2.31 -3.23 -16.26
N GLY A 85 1.31 -3.54 -17.07
CA GLY A 85 0.44 -4.68 -16.83
C GLY A 85 -0.76 -4.36 -15.96
N VAL A 86 -0.87 -3.11 -15.46
CA VAL A 86 -2.01 -2.69 -14.65
C VAL A 86 -2.97 -1.90 -15.54
N ASN A 87 -4.20 -2.39 -15.64
CA ASN A 87 -5.25 -1.70 -16.40
C ASN A 87 -6.30 -1.19 -15.43
N GLU A 88 -7.37 -1.94 -15.24
CA GLU A 88 -8.41 -1.58 -14.30
C GLU A 88 -8.06 -2.16 -12.93
N ILE A 89 -8.18 -1.34 -11.87
CA ILE A 89 -7.91 -1.80 -10.52
C ILE A 89 -9.24 -2.00 -9.80
N LYS A 90 -9.58 -3.25 -9.52
CA LYS A 90 -10.75 -3.60 -8.73
C LYS A 90 -10.37 -3.84 -7.28
N LYS A 91 -9.20 -4.45 -7.07
CA LYS A 91 -8.64 -4.64 -5.74
C LYS A 91 -7.12 -4.69 -5.86
N LEU A 92 -6.46 -4.29 -4.80
CA LEU A 92 -5.01 -4.40 -4.73
C LEU A 92 -4.58 -4.66 -3.31
N SER A 93 -3.41 -5.27 -3.17
CA SER A 93 -2.80 -5.42 -1.86
C SER A 93 -1.31 -5.13 -1.95
N ILE A 94 -0.79 -4.51 -0.90
CA ILE A 94 0.62 -4.22 -0.75
C ILE A 94 1.06 -4.85 0.55
N THR A 95 2.08 -5.67 0.49
CA THR A 95 2.67 -6.30 1.65
C THR A 95 4.12 -5.86 1.76
N ILE A 96 4.51 -5.34 2.90
CA ILE A 96 5.88 -4.91 3.15
C ILE A 96 6.40 -5.66 4.36
N ARG A 97 7.60 -6.25 4.23
CA ARG A 97 8.30 -6.94 5.32
C ARG A 97 9.71 -6.37 5.42
N LYS A 98 10.08 -5.94 6.58
CA LYS A 98 11.42 -5.38 6.82
C LYS A 98 12.21 -6.18 7.83
#